data_c5e83022d5cd71d85f6438a893635569
#
_entry.id   c5e83022d5cd71d85f6438a893635569
#
_cell.length_a   1.000
_cell.length_b   1.000
_cell.length_c   1.000
_cell.angle_alpha   90.00
_cell.angle_beta   90.00
_cell.angle_gamma   90.00
#
_symmetry.space_group_name_H-M   'P 1'
#
loop_
_entity.id
_entity.type
_entity.pdbx_description
1 polymer ?
#
loop_
_entity_poly.entity_id
_entity_poly.type
_entity_poly.pdbx_seq_one_letter_code
_entity_poly.pdbx_strand_id
1 'polypeptide(L)'
;DIILKVRAPEKSEFSKIKLGQHIISFIWPGQNKALLDSLKKKKVTVQAMDMIPRISRAQKMDALSSMANIAGYRAVIEAGNQFGRFFTGQITAAGKVPPAKVLVIGAGVAGLAAIGTAQSMGAIVRAFDVRPEVAEQIESMGAEFLMLDFDSDGTGEGGYAKPASKEFIKKEMELFRAQAPEIDIVITTALIPGMPAPKLWPAEMVGLMKPGSVIVDLAAEQGGNCDVTIPDKMIETKNKVKVIGYTDLPSRMATQSSNLYSTNTRHMIDDLTPEKNGVPYVNMEDDVIRGATVLHNGEITFPPPKPKIVAIAKHTNEKVKEKTPEEISKEKIEAEKKSGRLQAVLLIIGACLTWYIGMYAPAEFMQHFIVFILSCFVGYQVIWNVAHSLHTPLMAVTNAISSIIIL
;
A
#
# COMPACT_ATOMS: atom_id res chain seq x y z
N ASP A 1 1.25 27.15 -23.10
CA ASP A 1 0.48 25.88 -23.11
C ASP A 1 1.20 24.81 -22.29
N ILE A 2 0.46 23.92 -21.65
CA ILE A 2 0.97 22.84 -20.81
C ILE A 2 0.90 21.54 -21.60
N ILE A 3 1.99 20.76 -21.60
CA ILE A 3 2.04 19.40 -22.13
C ILE A 3 1.92 18.42 -20.97
N LEU A 4 0.87 17.59 -20.96
CA LEU A 4 0.67 16.53 -20.00
C LEU A 4 1.06 15.20 -20.64
N LYS A 5 1.96 14.44 -19.97
CA LYS A 5 2.40 13.13 -20.41
C LYS A 5 2.50 12.18 -19.22
N VAL A 6 2.44 10.89 -19.49
CA VAL A 6 2.77 9.87 -18.48
C VAL A 6 4.29 9.70 -18.42
N ARG A 7 4.92 9.26 -19.49
CA ARG A 7 6.36 9.04 -19.54
C ARG A 7 7.12 10.30 -19.96
N ALA A 8 8.39 10.39 -19.59
CA ALA A 8 9.28 11.45 -20.00
C ALA A 8 9.29 11.63 -21.53
N PRO A 9 9.49 12.85 -22.04
CA PRO A 9 9.59 13.08 -23.48
C PRO A 9 10.75 12.31 -24.11
N GLU A 10 10.50 11.64 -25.22
CA GLU A 10 11.50 10.97 -26.03
C GLU A 10 12.19 11.93 -27.02
N LYS A 11 13.37 11.56 -27.51
CA LYS A 11 14.13 12.39 -28.48
C LYS A 11 13.30 12.73 -29.73
N SER A 12 12.49 11.81 -30.20
CA SER A 12 11.57 12.00 -31.35
C SER A 12 10.50 13.07 -31.15
N GLU A 13 10.18 13.37 -29.89
CA GLU A 13 9.16 14.35 -29.52
C GLU A 13 9.70 15.76 -29.30
N PHE A 14 11.03 15.92 -29.18
CA PHE A 14 11.65 17.22 -28.92
C PHE A 14 11.34 18.28 -29.97
N SER A 15 11.18 17.89 -31.24
CA SER A 15 10.80 18.81 -32.30
C SER A 15 9.43 19.46 -32.07
N LYS A 16 8.55 18.76 -31.37
CA LYS A 16 7.15 19.20 -31.07
C LYS A 16 7.08 20.11 -29.85
N ILE A 17 8.08 20.11 -28.98
CA ILE A 17 8.13 20.95 -27.78
C ILE A 17 8.55 22.36 -28.20
N LYS A 18 7.68 23.34 -27.96
CA LYS A 18 7.94 24.76 -28.23
C LYS A 18 8.74 25.41 -27.11
N LEU A 19 9.36 26.55 -27.43
CA LEU A 19 10.10 27.35 -26.47
C LEU A 19 9.18 27.83 -25.34
N GLY A 20 9.63 27.69 -24.09
CA GLY A 20 8.93 28.21 -22.91
C GLY A 20 7.66 27.44 -22.49
N GLN A 21 7.39 26.27 -23.07
CA GLN A 21 6.25 25.44 -22.65
C GLN A 21 6.43 24.84 -21.25
N HIS A 22 5.32 24.53 -20.60
CA HIS A 22 5.30 23.69 -19.39
C HIS A 22 5.14 22.22 -19.76
N ILE A 23 5.82 21.34 -19.01
CA ILE A 23 5.73 19.88 -19.15
C ILE A 23 5.46 19.29 -17.77
N ILE A 24 4.43 18.46 -17.66
CA ILE A 24 4.10 17.70 -16.45
C ILE A 24 4.12 16.23 -16.82
N SER A 25 5.06 15.47 -16.27
CA SER A 25 5.19 14.01 -16.53
C SER A 25 6.11 13.35 -15.52
N PHE A 26 6.21 12.01 -15.55
CA PHE A 26 7.36 11.33 -14.93
C PHE A 26 8.63 11.71 -15.69
N ILE A 27 9.71 12.04 -14.99
CA ILE A 27 10.98 12.54 -15.58
C ILE A 27 12.18 11.71 -15.16
N TRP A 28 12.22 11.26 -13.88
CA TRP A 28 13.38 10.58 -13.29
C TRP A 28 14.67 11.38 -13.45
N PRO A 29 14.74 12.61 -12.92
CA PRO A 29 15.79 13.58 -13.25
C PRO A 29 17.20 13.10 -12.87
N GLY A 30 17.32 12.27 -11.82
CA GLY A 30 18.61 11.70 -11.42
C GLY A 30 19.21 10.74 -12.46
N GLN A 31 18.36 10.05 -13.21
CA GLN A 31 18.74 9.08 -14.24
C GLN A 31 18.79 9.71 -15.64
N ASN A 32 18.05 10.80 -15.87
CA ASN A 32 17.83 11.40 -17.19
C ASN A 32 18.47 12.80 -17.33
N LYS A 33 19.72 12.98 -16.91
CA LYS A 33 20.44 14.27 -17.01
C LYS A 33 20.49 14.81 -18.44
N ALA A 34 20.75 13.96 -19.43
CA ALA A 34 20.79 14.35 -20.84
C ALA A 34 19.43 14.87 -21.35
N LEU A 35 18.32 14.36 -20.81
CA LEU A 35 16.97 14.85 -21.09
C LEU A 35 16.81 16.27 -20.54
N LEU A 36 17.19 16.52 -19.27
CA LEU A 36 17.12 17.84 -18.65
C LEU A 36 17.95 18.87 -19.44
N ASP A 37 19.18 18.52 -19.87
CA ASP A 37 20.04 19.39 -20.68
C ASP A 37 19.41 19.73 -22.05
N SER A 38 18.71 18.78 -22.63
CA SER A 38 17.99 18.98 -23.90
C SER A 38 16.78 19.89 -23.75
N LEU A 39 16.01 19.70 -22.67
CA LEU A 39 14.86 20.51 -22.33
C LEU A 39 15.24 21.94 -21.91
N LYS A 40 16.38 22.09 -21.21
CA LYS A 40 16.97 23.40 -20.86
C LYS A 40 17.14 24.30 -22.07
N LYS A 41 17.63 23.77 -23.21
CA LYS A 41 17.82 24.53 -24.46
C LYS A 41 16.54 25.12 -25.01
N LYS A 42 15.39 24.52 -24.65
CA LYS A 42 14.03 24.96 -25.03
C LYS A 42 13.42 25.94 -24.02
N LYS A 43 14.14 26.32 -22.96
CA LYS A 43 13.67 27.21 -21.88
C LYS A 43 12.30 26.77 -21.30
N VAL A 44 12.02 25.48 -21.26
CA VAL A 44 10.78 24.93 -20.74
C VAL A 44 10.80 24.94 -19.21
N THR A 45 9.60 24.85 -18.61
CA THR A 45 9.42 24.56 -17.20
C THR A 45 8.90 23.13 -17.05
N VAL A 46 9.47 22.35 -16.14
CA VAL A 46 9.16 20.93 -15.99
C VAL A 46 8.80 20.59 -14.55
N GLN A 47 7.57 20.10 -14.32
CA GLN A 47 7.16 19.46 -13.09
C GLN A 47 7.25 17.94 -13.27
N ALA A 48 8.08 17.32 -12.42
CA ALA A 48 8.28 15.88 -12.40
C ALA A 48 7.34 15.24 -11.39
N MET A 49 6.38 14.44 -11.86
CA MET A 49 5.40 13.74 -11.01
C MET A 49 6.05 12.68 -10.10
N ASP A 50 7.26 12.25 -10.41
CA ASP A 50 8.08 11.35 -9.59
C ASP A 50 8.87 12.08 -8.49
N MET A 51 8.86 13.42 -8.49
CA MET A 51 9.54 14.26 -7.52
C MET A 51 8.61 14.95 -6.52
N ILE A 52 7.34 14.54 -6.48
CA ILE A 52 6.38 15.03 -5.48
C ILE A 52 6.89 14.71 -4.08
N PRO A 53 7.07 15.72 -3.20
CA PRO A 53 7.57 15.47 -1.85
C PRO A 53 6.54 14.70 -1.01
N ARG A 54 7.03 13.80 -0.15
CA ARG A 54 6.18 12.96 0.72
C ARG A 54 5.74 13.71 1.97
N ILE A 55 4.90 14.72 1.79
CA ILE A 55 4.25 15.48 2.85
C ILE A 55 2.73 15.43 2.68
N SER A 56 1.97 15.59 3.76
CA SER A 56 0.50 15.40 3.77
C SER A 56 -0.22 16.19 2.68
N ARG A 57 0.16 17.46 2.48
CA ARG A 57 -0.47 18.33 1.47
C ARG A 57 -0.25 17.84 0.04
N ALA A 58 0.90 17.20 -0.23
CA ALA A 58 1.27 16.70 -1.55
C ALA A 58 0.67 15.34 -1.90
N GLN A 59 0.12 14.63 -0.91
CA GLN A 59 -0.40 13.26 -1.09
C GLN A 59 -1.40 13.13 -2.25
N LYS A 60 -2.25 14.13 -2.44
CA LYS A 60 -3.22 14.19 -3.56
C LYS A 60 -2.57 14.17 -4.95
N MET A 61 -1.28 14.55 -5.05
CA MET A 61 -0.50 14.59 -6.28
C MET A 61 0.49 13.42 -6.42
N ASP A 62 0.59 12.54 -5.43
CA ASP A 62 1.55 11.42 -5.41
C ASP A 62 1.16 10.32 -6.42
N ALA A 63 1.57 10.54 -7.67
CA ALA A 63 1.33 9.61 -8.76
C ALA A 63 2.16 8.32 -8.61
N LEU A 64 3.31 8.35 -7.94
CA LEU A 64 4.10 7.14 -7.67
C LEU A 64 3.32 6.18 -6.78
N SER A 65 2.73 6.68 -5.69
CA SER A 65 1.90 5.86 -4.79
C SER A 65 0.64 5.35 -5.50
N SER A 66 0.00 6.16 -6.33
CA SER A 66 -1.16 5.72 -7.12
C SER A 66 -0.80 4.56 -8.06
N MET A 67 0.31 4.67 -8.79
CA MET A 67 0.76 3.61 -9.71
C MET A 67 1.29 2.39 -8.96
N ALA A 68 1.97 2.57 -7.83
CA ALA A 68 2.43 1.48 -6.98
C ALA A 68 1.28 0.64 -6.44
N ASN A 69 0.19 1.27 -6.02
CA ASN A 69 -1.02 0.56 -5.56
C ASN A 69 -1.58 -0.35 -6.67
N ILE A 70 -1.74 0.20 -7.88
CA ILE A 70 -2.20 -0.57 -9.03
C ILE A 70 -1.24 -1.71 -9.37
N ALA A 71 0.07 -1.46 -9.32
CA ALA A 71 1.07 -2.48 -9.60
C ALA A 71 0.99 -3.65 -8.62
N GLY A 72 0.83 -3.37 -7.32
CA GLY A 72 0.66 -4.38 -6.28
C GLY A 72 -0.59 -5.24 -6.49
N TYR A 73 -1.74 -4.60 -6.75
CA TYR A 73 -2.96 -5.30 -7.11
C TYR A 73 -2.77 -6.17 -8.36
N ARG A 74 -2.24 -5.59 -9.43
CA ARG A 74 -2.06 -6.31 -10.71
C ARG A 74 -1.07 -7.45 -10.59
N ALA A 75 -0.04 -7.34 -9.76
CA ALA A 75 0.92 -8.42 -9.52
C ALA A 75 0.23 -9.70 -9.01
N VAL A 76 -0.73 -9.58 -8.10
CA VAL A 76 -1.50 -10.73 -7.61
C VAL A 76 -2.34 -11.35 -8.72
N ILE A 77 -2.96 -10.53 -9.57
CA ILE A 77 -3.76 -11.01 -10.71
C ILE A 77 -2.87 -11.73 -11.73
N GLU A 78 -1.69 -11.19 -12.05
CA GLU A 78 -0.74 -11.86 -12.95
C GLU A 78 -0.23 -13.18 -12.35
N ALA A 79 0.05 -13.20 -11.03
CA ALA A 79 0.38 -14.43 -10.34
C ALA A 79 -0.74 -15.46 -10.46
N GLY A 80 -1.99 -15.06 -10.21
CA GLY A 80 -3.16 -15.94 -10.31
C GLY A 80 -3.36 -16.51 -11.70
N ASN A 81 -3.13 -15.70 -12.74
CA ASN A 81 -3.21 -16.15 -14.13
C ASN A 81 -2.19 -17.25 -14.48
N GLN A 82 -1.04 -17.28 -13.80
CA GLN A 82 0.03 -18.23 -14.06
C GLN A 82 0.10 -19.39 -13.06
N PHE A 83 -0.53 -19.28 -11.90
CA PHE A 83 -0.36 -20.21 -10.78
C PHE A 83 -1.00 -21.60 -11.02
N GLY A 84 -2.09 -21.67 -11.76
CA GLY A 84 -2.75 -22.95 -12.11
C GLY A 84 -3.45 -23.66 -10.95
N ARG A 85 -3.54 -23.07 -9.74
CA ARG A 85 -4.27 -23.58 -8.59
C ARG A 85 -5.14 -22.47 -7.97
N PHE A 86 -6.01 -22.85 -7.02
CA PHE A 86 -6.86 -21.89 -6.30
C PHE A 86 -6.03 -21.04 -5.32
N PHE A 87 -6.39 -19.78 -5.17
CA PHE A 87 -5.90 -18.94 -4.08
C PHE A 87 -6.57 -19.31 -2.76
N THR A 88 -7.90 -19.45 -2.77
CA THR A 88 -8.67 -19.84 -1.58
C THR A 88 -8.70 -21.33 -1.39
N GLY A 89 -8.88 -21.79 -0.15
CA GLY A 89 -9.18 -23.18 0.13
C GLY A 89 -10.50 -23.60 -0.50
N GLN A 90 -10.59 -24.81 -1.04
CA GLN A 90 -11.78 -25.35 -1.67
C GLN A 90 -12.13 -26.72 -1.12
N ILE A 91 -13.44 -27.00 -1.06
CA ILE A 91 -13.98 -28.33 -0.81
C ILE A 91 -14.71 -28.76 -2.08
N THR A 92 -14.21 -29.80 -2.72
CA THR A 92 -14.74 -30.32 -3.99
C THR A 92 -15.23 -31.75 -3.82
N ALA A 93 -15.95 -32.29 -4.81
CA ALA A 93 -16.31 -33.69 -4.83
C ALA A 93 -15.08 -34.63 -4.81
N ALA A 94 -13.92 -34.16 -5.29
CA ALA A 94 -12.65 -34.90 -5.30
C ALA A 94 -11.81 -34.68 -4.02
N GLY A 95 -12.32 -33.94 -3.04
CA GLY A 95 -11.64 -33.69 -1.76
C GLY A 95 -11.32 -32.25 -1.48
N LYS A 96 -10.49 -32.01 -0.44
CA LYS A 96 -10.08 -30.69 0.04
C LYS A 96 -8.84 -30.21 -0.74
N VAL A 97 -8.87 -28.95 -1.15
CA VAL A 97 -7.71 -28.24 -1.72
C VAL A 97 -7.32 -27.14 -0.74
N PRO A 98 -6.08 -27.13 -0.23
CA PRO A 98 -5.64 -26.08 0.69
C PRO A 98 -5.48 -24.74 -0.04
N PRO A 99 -5.59 -23.60 0.66
CA PRO A 99 -5.34 -22.28 0.09
C PRO A 99 -3.86 -22.12 -0.32
N ALA A 100 -3.60 -21.25 -1.28
CA ALA A 100 -2.26 -20.86 -1.67
C ALA A 100 -1.57 -20.09 -0.54
N LYS A 101 -0.25 -20.28 -0.41
CA LYS A 101 0.61 -19.51 0.48
C LYS A 101 1.33 -18.44 -0.33
N VAL A 102 1.11 -17.18 0.01
CA VAL A 102 1.70 -16.02 -0.66
C VAL A 102 2.67 -15.33 0.28
N LEU A 103 3.89 -15.06 -0.18
CA LEU A 103 4.87 -14.24 0.51
C LEU A 103 5.03 -12.91 -0.22
N VAL A 104 4.81 -11.81 0.50
CA VAL A 104 5.05 -10.45 -0.01
C VAL A 104 6.30 -9.87 0.68
N ILE A 105 7.31 -9.50 -0.10
CA ILE A 105 8.56 -8.91 0.39
C ILE A 105 8.55 -7.42 0.07
N GLY A 106 8.46 -6.62 1.12
CA GLY A 106 8.24 -5.17 1.10
C GLY A 106 6.78 -4.82 1.35
N ALA A 107 6.52 -4.03 2.40
CA ALA A 107 5.20 -3.54 2.80
C ALA A 107 5.04 -2.03 2.55
N GLY A 108 5.56 -1.55 1.43
CA GLY A 108 5.23 -0.23 0.89
C GLY A 108 3.84 -0.25 0.25
N VAL A 109 3.47 0.81 -0.47
CA VAL A 109 2.14 0.94 -1.10
C VAL A 109 1.81 -0.25 -2.00
N ALA A 110 2.76 -0.70 -2.84
CA ALA A 110 2.58 -1.86 -3.71
C ALA A 110 2.43 -3.16 -2.92
N GLY A 111 3.26 -3.36 -1.88
CA GLY A 111 3.21 -4.56 -1.04
C GLY A 111 1.90 -4.66 -0.27
N LEU A 112 1.44 -3.58 0.35
CA LEU A 112 0.15 -3.56 1.06
C LEU A 112 -1.02 -3.81 0.11
N ALA A 113 -1.00 -3.26 -1.11
CA ALA A 113 -2.01 -3.56 -2.12
C ALA A 113 -1.98 -5.04 -2.53
N ALA A 114 -0.80 -5.64 -2.66
CA ALA A 114 -0.66 -7.07 -2.95
C ALA A 114 -1.16 -7.93 -1.78
N ILE A 115 -0.82 -7.59 -0.54
CA ILE A 115 -1.29 -8.27 0.68
C ILE A 115 -2.82 -8.29 0.71
N GLY A 116 -3.46 -7.10 0.63
CA GLY A 116 -4.92 -6.99 0.68
C GLY A 116 -5.61 -7.73 -0.45
N THR A 117 -5.04 -7.71 -1.66
CA THR A 117 -5.59 -8.42 -2.81
C THR A 117 -5.48 -9.93 -2.62
N ALA A 118 -4.33 -10.46 -2.23
CA ALA A 118 -4.12 -11.89 -2.03
C ALA A 118 -4.99 -12.43 -0.88
N GLN A 119 -5.15 -11.65 0.21
CA GLN A 119 -6.06 -11.97 1.30
C GLN A 119 -7.52 -12.00 0.83
N SER A 120 -7.95 -11.01 0.05
CA SER A 120 -9.31 -10.97 -0.52
C SER A 120 -9.61 -12.15 -1.44
N MET A 121 -8.58 -12.71 -2.08
CA MET A 121 -8.68 -13.94 -2.88
C MET A 121 -8.65 -15.21 -2.04
N GLY A 122 -8.49 -15.11 -0.71
CA GLY A 122 -8.54 -16.23 0.23
C GLY A 122 -7.23 -17.00 0.38
N ALA A 123 -6.09 -16.41 0.02
CA ALA A 123 -4.76 -16.98 0.26
C ALA A 123 -4.34 -16.83 1.72
N ILE A 124 -3.43 -17.68 2.18
CA ILE A 124 -2.66 -17.46 3.40
C ILE A 124 -1.50 -16.54 3.05
N VAL A 125 -1.50 -15.32 3.59
CA VAL A 125 -0.50 -14.31 3.24
C VAL A 125 0.48 -14.13 4.38
N ARG A 126 1.77 -14.21 4.06
CA ARG A 126 2.90 -13.81 4.89
C ARG A 126 3.55 -12.58 4.27
N ALA A 127 4.05 -11.68 5.10
CA ALA A 127 4.73 -10.49 4.60
C ALA A 127 5.97 -10.18 5.43
N PHE A 128 6.96 -9.60 4.78
CA PHE A 128 8.18 -9.12 5.39
C PHE A 128 8.47 -7.69 4.98
N ASP A 129 8.90 -6.88 5.92
CA ASP A 129 9.49 -5.55 5.66
C ASP A 129 10.63 -5.32 6.67
N VAL A 130 11.66 -4.59 6.26
CA VAL A 130 12.78 -4.24 7.13
C VAL A 130 12.41 -3.24 8.22
N ARG A 131 11.24 -2.62 8.12
CA ARG A 131 10.69 -1.66 9.08
C ARG A 131 9.69 -2.37 10.00
N PRO A 132 10.03 -2.61 11.27
CA PRO A 132 9.14 -3.32 12.20
C PRO A 132 7.84 -2.59 12.50
N GLU A 133 7.81 -1.25 12.34
CA GLU A 133 6.62 -0.43 12.58
C GLU A 133 5.45 -0.70 11.61
N VAL A 134 5.69 -1.41 10.50
CA VAL A 134 4.61 -1.80 9.57
C VAL A 134 3.93 -3.11 9.94
N ALA A 135 4.41 -3.81 10.97
CA ALA A 135 3.87 -5.09 11.41
C ALA A 135 2.39 -5.00 11.77
N GLU A 136 2.01 -4.01 12.58
CA GLU A 136 0.61 -3.79 12.97
C GLU A 136 -0.30 -3.56 11.76
N GLN A 137 0.19 -2.84 10.74
CA GLN A 137 -0.57 -2.60 9.51
C GLN A 137 -0.77 -3.89 8.71
N ILE A 138 0.26 -4.74 8.61
CA ILE A 138 0.19 -6.03 7.92
C ILE A 138 -0.80 -6.95 8.63
N GLU A 139 -0.69 -7.06 9.96
CA GLU A 139 -1.55 -7.91 10.78
C GLU A 139 -3.00 -7.44 10.76
N SER A 140 -3.25 -6.13 10.75
CA SER A 140 -4.60 -5.58 10.61
C SER A 140 -5.28 -5.93 9.29
N MET A 141 -4.50 -6.26 8.26
CA MET A 141 -4.98 -6.75 6.97
C MET A 141 -5.18 -8.28 6.95
N GLY A 142 -4.95 -8.96 8.07
CA GLY A 142 -5.10 -10.41 8.21
C GLY A 142 -3.92 -11.24 7.68
N ALA A 143 -2.77 -10.62 7.42
CA ALA A 143 -1.55 -11.31 7.01
C ALA A 143 -0.60 -11.54 8.20
N GLU A 144 0.22 -12.57 8.13
CA GLU A 144 1.27 -12.87 9.11
C GLU A 144 2.51 -12.03 8.81
N PHE A 145 2.97 -11.22 9.78
CA PHE A 145 4.24 -10.51 9.67
C PHE A 145 5.39 -11.44 10.06
N LEU A 146 6.36 -11.62 9.16
CA LEU A 146 7.57 -12.39 9.44
C LEU A 146 8.57 -11.50 10.20
N MET A 147 8.59 -11.66 11.52
CA MET A 147 9.52 -10.95 12.38
C MET A 147 10.94 -11.49 12.22
N LEU A 148 11.90 -10.59 12.02
CA LEU A 148 13.31 -10.94 12.11
C LEU A 148 13.80 -10.64 13.53
N ASP A 149 14.36 -11.65 14.20
CA ASP A 149 14.97 -11.48 15.52
C ASP A 149 16.31 -10.75 15.40
N PHE A 150 16.22 -9.44 15.25
CA PHE A 150 17.37 -8.54 15.07
C PHE A 150 17.02 -7.11 15.51
N ASP A 151 17.74 -6.58 16.48
CA ASP A 151 17.62 -5.20 16.95
C ASP A 151 18.16 -4.23 15.91
N SER A 152 17.34 -3.82 14.95
CA SER A 152 17.69 -2.77 14.00
C SER A 152 16.51 -1.82 13.81
N ASP A 153 16.78 -0.52 13.96
CA ASP A 153 15.91 0.54 13.47
C ASP A 153 16.08 0.63 11.94
N GLY A 154 15.23 -0.11 11.22
CA GLY A 154 15.25 -0.20 9.75
C GLY A 154 14.77 1.06 9.02
N THR A 155 14.29 2.08 9.76
CA THR A 155 13.66 3.28 9.19
C THR A 155 14.69 4.28 8.70
N GLY A 156 14.64 4.62 7.42
CA GLY A 156 15.44 5.65 6.77
C GLY A 156 14.68 6.97 6.52
N GLU A 157 15.34 7.94 5.89
CA GLU A 157 14.72 9.21 5.49
C GLU A 157 13.60 8.98 4.45
N GLY A 158 12.48 9.70 4.58
CA GLY A 158 11.36 9.66 3.62
C GLY A 158 10.55 8.37 3.60
N GLY A 159 10.64 7.52 4.65
CA GLY A 159 9.91 6.25 4.75
C GLY A 159 10.50 5.11 3.94
N TYR A 160 11.74 5.25 3.48
CA TYR A 160 12.54 4.16 2.89
C TYR A 160 13.38 3.46 3.95
N ALA A 161 13.81 2.22 3.65
CA ALA A 161 14.69 1.46 4.51
C ALA A 161 16.11 2.05 4.54
N LYS A 162 16.80 1.94 5.70
CA LYS A 162 18.24 2.20 5.79
C LYS A 162 19.04 1.09 5.10
N PRO A 163 20.29 1.35 4.68
CA PRO A 163 21.19 0.29 4.26
C PRO A 163 21.35 -0.74 5.39
N ALA A 164 21.05 -1.99 5.09
CA ALA A 164 21.10 -3.10 6.06
C ALA A 164 22.55 -3.51 6.38
N SER A 165 22.80 -3.94 7.62
CA SER A 165 24.09 -4.53 8.00
C SER A 165 24.26 -5.91 7.34
N LYS A 166 25.51 -6.36 7.22
CA LYS A 166 25.80 -7.70 6.66
C LYS A 166 25.16 -8.83 7.49
N GLU A 167 25.08 -8.64 8.80
CA GLU A 167 24.46 -9.61 9.71
C GLU A 167 22.93 -9.64 9.53
N PHE A 168 22.32 -8.47 9.37
CA PHE A 168 20.90 -8.37 9.05
C PHE A 168 20.57 -9.10 7.75
N ILE A 169 21.31 -8.79 6.67
CA ILE A 169 21.14 -9.45 5.37
C ILE A 169 21.26 -10.97 5.48
N LYS A 170 22.21 -11.46 6.27
CA LYS A 170 22.37 -12.91 6.47
C LYS A 170 21.13 -13.53 7.10
N LYS A 171 20.63 -12.95 8.20
CA LYS A 171 19.41 -13.43 8.88
C LYS A 171 18.16 -13.33 8.01
N GLU A 172 18.02 -12.24 7.27
CA GLU A 172 16.96 -12.04 6.28
C GLU A 172 16.96 -13.14 5.22
N MET A 173 18.14 -13.47 4.69
CA MET A 173 18.29 -14.53 3.69
C MET A 173 18.02 -15.92 4.28
N GLU A 174 18.37 -16.17 5.54
CA GLU A 174 18.03 -17.40 6.25
C GLU A 174 16.51 -17.54 6.45
N LEU A 175 15.83 -16.44 6.81
CA LEU A 175 14.37 -16.37 6.92
C LEU A 175 13.69 -16.72 5.59
N PHE A 176 14.11 -16.06 4.49
CA PHE A 176 13.53 -16.31 3.17
C PHE A 176 13.80 -17.72 2.67
N ARG A 177 14.99 -18.25 2.92
CA ARG A 177 15.33 -19.66 2.59
C ARG A 177 14.39 -20.65 3.28
N ALA A 178 14.05 -20.42 4.55
CA ALA A 178 13.10 -21.25 5.28
C ALA A 178 11.68 -21.18 4.69
N GLN A 179 11.29 -20.06 4.10
CA GLN A 179 9.99 -19.91 3.45
C GLN A 179 9.90 -20.58 2.08
N ALA A 180 11.00 -20.61 1.31
CA ALA A 180 11.00 -21.01 -0.10
C ALA A 180 10.33 -22.37 -0.40
N PRO A 181 10.52 -23.45 0.38
CA PRO A 181 9.86 -24.75 0.13
C PRO A 181 8.35 -24.74 0.41
N GLU A 182 7.86 -23.80 1.20
CA GLU A 182 6.46 -23.76 1.63
C GLU A 182 5.60 -22.84 0.78
N ILE A 183 6.19 -21.76 0.27
CA ILE A 183 5.48 -20.69 -0.43
C ILE A 183 5.14 -21.12 -1.87
N ASP A 184 3.95 -20.76 -2.29
CA ASP A 184 3.46 -21.02 -3.64
C ASP A 184 3.64 -19.80 -4.54
N ILE A 185 3.51 -18.58 -3.99
CA ILE A 185 3.64 -17.32 -4.72
C ILE A 185 4.52 -16.35 -3.95
N VAL A 186 5.50 -15.75 -4.61
CA VAL A 186 6.34 -14.68 -4.06
C VAL A 186 6.08 -13.38 -4.84
N ILE A 187 5.82 -12.29 -4.12
CA ILE A 187 5.70 -10.95 -4.71
C ILE A 187 6.75 -10.06 -4.07
N THR A 188 7.70 -9.57 -4.87
CA THR A 188 8.76 -8.70 -4.38
C THR A 188 8.52 -7.26 -4.80
N THR A 189 8.66 -6.33 -3.85
CA THR A 189 8.37 -4.90 -4.06
C THR A 189 9.47 -3.98 -3.53
N ALA A 190 10.63 -4.52 -3.18
CA ALA A 190 11.71 -3.75 -2.57
C ALA A 190 12.43 -2.91 -3.62
N LEU A 191 12.18 -1.61 -3.57
CA LEU A 191 12.75 -0.61 -4.46
C LEU A 191 13.30 0.56 -3.64
N ILE A 192 14.53 0.97 -3.96
CA ILE A 192 15.12 2.21 -3.45
C ILE A 192 15.26 3.15 -4.66
N PRO A 193 14.55 4.28 -4.68
CA PRO A 193 14.62 5.20 -5.81
C PRO A 193 16.04 5.60 -6.18
N GLY A 194 16.39 5.49 -7.46
CA GLY A 194 17.70 5.87 -7.97
C GLY A 194 18.83 4.88 -7.69
N MET A 195 18.56 3.72 -7.08
CA MET A 195 19.54 2.66 -6.83
C MET A 195 19.10 1.34 -7.49
N PRO A 196 20.03 0.45 -7.82
CA PRO A 196 19.69 -0.92 -8.22
C PRO A 196 18.86 -1.63 -7.13
N ALA A 197 17.91 -2.45 -7.55
CA ALA A 197 17.09 -3.22 -6.63
C ALA A 197 17.95 -4.20 -5.80
N PRO A 198 17.70 -4.35 -4.49
CA PRO A 198 18.39 -5.34 -3.67
C PRO A 198 18.04 -6.76 -4.12
N LYS A 199 19.00 -7.67 -4.10
CA LYS A 199 18.79 -9.08 -4.42
C LYS A 199 18.30 -9.81 -3.18
N LEU A 200 17.01 -10.15 -3.16
CA LEU A 200 16.32 -10.76 -2.02
C LEU A 200 15.93 -12.22 -2.26
N TRP A 201 15.80 -12.62 -3.53
CA TRP A 201 15.41 -13.97 -3.93
C TRP A 201 16.41 -14.58 -4.92
N PRO A 202 17.54 -15.13 -4.42
CA PRO A 202 18.58 -15.75 -5.25
C PRO A 202 18.07 -16.94 -6.05
N ALA A 203 18.77 -17.28 -7.14
CA ALA A 203 18.46 -18.43 -7.98
C ALA A 203 18.38 -19.75 -7.20
N GLU A 204 19.17 -19.91 -6.14
CA GLU A 204 19.11 -21.06 -5.24
C GLU A 204 17.73 -21.18 -4.56
N MET A 205 17.16 -20.09 -4.07
CA MET A 205 15.82 -20.10 -3.44
C MET A 205 14.72 -20.41 -4.46
N VAL A 206 14.87 -19.93 -5.70
CA VAL A 206 13.96 -20.33 -6.80
C VAL A 206 14.00 -21.85 -7.00
N GLY A 207 15.20 -22.46 -6.89
CA GLY A 207 15.39 -23.91 -6.96
C GLY A 207 14.71 -24.70 -5.83
N LEU A 208 14.49 -24.10 -4.67
CA LEU A 208 13.82 -24.73 -3.52
C LEU A 208 12.29 -24.65 -3.59
N MET A 209 11.73 -23.78 -4.46
CA MET A 209 10.29 -23.62 -4.60
C MET A 209 9.67 -24.84 -5.30
N LYS A 210 8.40 -25.10 -5.02
CA LYS A 210 7.62 -26.16 -5.63
C LYS A 210 7.42 -25.91 -7.12
N PRO A 211 7.40 -26.97 -7.96
CA PRO A 211 6.98 -26.84 -9.37
C PRO A 211 5.59 -26.21 -9.49
N GLY A 212 5.44 -25.25 -10.41
CA GLY A 212 4.20 -24.48 -10.60
C GLY A 212 4.06 -23.27 -9.70
N SER A 213 5.03 -23.00 -8.80
CA SER A 213 5.08 -21.74 -8.05
C SER A 213 5.33 -20.54 -8.97
N VAL A 214 4.96 -19.37 -8.50
CA VAL A 214 5.07 -18.11 -9.27
C VAL A 214 5.80 -17.04 -8.47
N ILE A 215 6.70 -16.32 -9.12
CA ILE A 215 7.35 -15.12 -8.59
C ILE A 215 6.92 -13.93 -9.45
N VAL A 216 6.48 -12.85 -8.82
CA VAL A 216 6.24 -11.56 -9.49
C VAL A 216 7.17 -10.52 -8.89
N ASP A 217 8.06 -10.00 -9.72
CA ASP A 217 9.10 -9.07 -9.31
C ASP A 217 8.77 -7.65 -9.80
N LEU A 218 8.27 -6.80 -8.90
CA LEU A 218 7.93 -5.42 -9.21
C LEU A 218 9.17 -4.52 -9.35
N ALA A 219 10.33 -5.01 -8.95
CA ALA A 219 11.59 -4.29 -9.08
C ALA A 219 12.32 -4.57 -10.40
N ALA A 220 11.71 -5.28 -11.32
CA ALA A 220 12.32 -5.75 -12.57
C ALA A 220 12.98 -4.62 -13.40
N GLU A 221 12.35 -3.43 -13.45
CA GLU A 221 12.90 -2.26 -14.18
C GLU A 221 14.25 -1.79 -13.62
N GLN A 222 14.54 -2.05 -12.33
CA GLN A 222 15.79 -1.67 -11.66
C GLN A 222 16.70 -2.88 -11.37
N GLY A 223 16.61 -3.91 -12.19
CA GLY A 223 17.42 -5.12 -12.10
C GLY A 223 16.81 -6.28 -11.35
N GLY A 224 15.64 -6.07 -10.71
CA GLY A 224 14.86 -7.10 -10.02
C GLY A 224 15.39 -7.49 -8.64
N ASN A 225 14.47 -7.89 -7.76
CA ASN A 225 14.80 -8.48 -6.46
C ASN A 225 15.11 -9.99 -6.57
N CYS A 226 14.65 -10.65 -7.64
CA CYS A 226 14.95 -12.04 -7.92
C CYS A 226 16.08 -12.14 -8.96
N ASP A 227 17.05 -13.03 -8.72
CA ASP A 227 18.23 -13.16 -9.60
C ASP A 227 17.88 -13.56 -11.03
N VAL A 228 16.84 -14.35 -11.21
CA VAL A 228 16.45 -14.90 -12.52
C VAL A 228 15.40 -14.03 -13.23
N THR A 229 15.04 -12.89 -12.67
CA THR A 229 14.12 -11.94 -13.29
C THR A 229 14.70 -11.38 -14.59
N ILE A 230 13.89 -11.41 -15.65
CA ILE A 230 14.20 -10.72 -16.91
C ILE A 230 13.14 -9.64 -17.13
N PRO A 231 13.55 -8.35 -17.23
CA PRO A 231 12.61 -7.26 -17.49
C PRO A 231 11.72 -7.52 -18.71
N ASP A 232 10.45 -7.15 -18.60
CA ASP A 232 9.39 -7.29 -19.60
C ASP A 232 9.05 -8.72 -20.04
N LYS A 233 9.59 -9.73 -19.34
CA LYS A 233 9.34 -11.13 -19.68
C LYS A 233 8.75 -11.93 -18.52
N MET A 234 8.00 -12.95 -18.89
CA MET A 234 7.70 -14.08 -18.04
C MET A 234 8.56 -15.26 -18.52
N ILE A 235 9.27 -15.90 -17.62
CA ILE A 235 10.10 -17.07 -17.89
C ILE A 235 9.66 -18.25 -17.03
N GLU A 236 9.91 -19.45 -17.50
CA GLU A 236 9.76 -20.68 -16.71
C GLU A 236 11.15 -21.30 -16.48
N THR A 237 11.45 -21.57 -15.23
CA THR A 237 12.74 -22.17 -14.83
C THR A 237 12.74 -23.70 -15.05
N LYS A 238 13.91 -24.33 -14.91
CA LYS A 238 14.05 -25.80 -15.07
C LYS A 238 13.18 -26.60 -14.09
N ASN A 239 12.96 -26.08 -12.87
CA ASN A 239 12.09 -26.70 -11.86
C ASN A 239 10.63 -26.23 -11.96
N LYS A 240 10.22 -25.67 -13.11
CA LYS A 240 8.84 -25.27 -13.40
C LYS A 240 8.31 -24.12 -12.53
N VAL A 241 9.17 -23.27 -11.99
CA VAL A 241 8.79 -22.01 -11.36
C VAL A 241 8.68 -20.93 -12.43
N LYS A 242 7.58 -20.19 -12.41
CA LYS A 242 7.35 -19.08 -13.35
C LYS A 242 7.78 -17.77 -12.69
N VAL A 243 8.58 -16.98 -13.42
CA VAL A 243 9.07 -15.68 -12.91
C VAL A 243 8.60 -14.59 -13.87
N ILE A 244 7.85 -13.64 -13.31
CA ILE A 244 7.23 -12.54 -14.03
C ILE A 244 7.99 -11.24 -13.69
N GLY A 245 8.65 -10.66 -14.70
CA GLY A 245 9.39 -9.40 -14.60
C GLY A 245 8.75 -8.27 -15.40
N TYR A 246 7.41 -8.17 -15.43
CA TYR A 246 6.74 -7.12 -16.19
C TYR A 246 6.99 -5.74 -15.60
N THR A 247 7.41 -4.78 -16.43
CA THR A 247 7.69 -3.40 -16.02
C THR A 247 6.48 -2.48 -16.27
N ASP A 248 5.42 -2.99 -16.89
CA ASP A 248 4.24 -2.25 -17.34
C ASP A 248 2.95 -2.58 -16.55
N LEU A 249 3.06 -3.10 -15.33
CA LEU A 249 1.90 -3.55 -14.54
C LEU A 249 0.77 -2.50 -14.43
N PRO A 250 1.03 -1.20 -14.18
CA PRO A 250 -0.02 -0.18 -14.21
C PRO A 250 -0.65 -0.03 -15.59
N SER A 251 0.11 -0.15 -16.69
CA SER A 251 -0.42 -0.04 -18.06
C SER A 251 -1.36 -1.17 -18.43
N ARG A 252 -1.23 -2.33 -17.76
CA ARG A 252 -2.15 -3.49 -17.90
C ARG A 252 -3.51 -3.26 -17.23
N MET A 253 -3.68 -2.11 -16.57
CA MET A 253 -4.95 -1.59 -16.04
C MET A 253 -5.17 -0.15 -16.50
N ALA A 254 -5.09 0.07 -17.81
CA ALA A 254 -5.02 1.38 -18.44
C ALA A 254 -6.12 2.35 -17.99
N THR A 255 -7.37 1.90 -17.91
CA THR A 255 -8.51 2.74 -17.48
C THR A 255 -8.30 3.26 -16.05
N GLN A 256 -7.98 2.37 -15.10
CA GLN A 256 -7.80 2.74 -13.70
C GLN A 256 -6.56 3.63 -13.53
N SER A 257 -5.46 3.28 -14.18
CA SER A 257 -4.21 4.04 -14.13
C SER A 257 -4.37 5.45 -14.70
N SER A 258 -5.04 5.58 -15.85
CA SER A 258 -5.30 6.88 -16.45
C SER A 258 -6.18 7.76 -15.56
N ASN A 259 -7.22 7.19 -14.94
CA ASN A 259 -8.11 7.94 -14.04
C ASN A 259 -7.36 8.46 -12.80
N LEU A 260 -6.52 7.64 -12.18
CA LEU A 260 -5.75 8.06 -11.01
C LEU A 260 -4.66 9.06 -11.40
N TYR A 261 -3.91 8.80 -12.47
CA TYR A 261 -2.86 9.71 -12.94
C TYR A 261 -3.42 11.07 -13.36
N SER A 262 -4.54 11.09 -14.08
CA SER A 262 -5.20 12.35 -14.46
C SER A 262 -5.68 13.13 -13.24
N THR A 263 -6.16 12.46 -12.20
CA THR A 263 -6.55 13.10 -10.94
C THR A 263 -5.34 13.69 -10.21
N ASN A 264 -4.22 12.95 -10.10
CA ASN A 264 -2.98 13.47 -9.54
C ASN A 264 -2.47 14.69 -10.32
N THR A 265 -2.47 14.61 -11.66
CA THR A 265 -2.02 15.70 -12.54
C THR A 265 -2.96 16.91 -12.45
N ARG A 266 -4.28 16.71 -12.35
CA ARG A 266 -5.24 17.78 -12.12
C ARG A 266 -4.92 18.55 -10.84
N HIS A 267 -4.64 17.86 -9.74
CA HIS A 267 -4.26 18.51 -8.48
C HIS A 267 -2.96 19.32 -8.60
N MET A 268 -2.01 18.86 -9.42
CA MET A 268 -0.80 19.64 -9.72
C MET A 268 -1.18 20.92 -10.48
N ILE A 269 -2.09 20.84 -11.47
CA ILE A 269 -2.55 22.01 -12.23
C ILE A 269 -3.34 22.96 -11.32
N ASP A 270 -4.20 22.45 -10.45
CA ASP A 270 -4.95 23.27 -9.48
C ASP A 270 -4.00 24.10 -8.60
N ASP A 271 -2.91 23.47 -8.10
CA ASP A 271 -1.90 24.16 -7.28
C ASP A 271 -1.03 25.13 -8.12
N LEU A 272 -0.83 24.85 -9.42
CA LEU A 272 -0.16 25.77 -10.35
C LEU A 272 -1.05 26.93 -10.85
N THR A 273 -2.36 26.85 -10.66
CA THR A 273 -3.32 27.88 -11.11
C THR A 273 -4.21 28.36 -9.95
N PRO A 274 -3.64 28.89 -8.86
CA PRO A 274 -4.41 29.27 -7.67
C PRO A 274 -5.45 30.36 -7.96
N GLU A 275 -5.18 31.26 -8.89
CA GLU A 275 -6.10 32.35 -9.29
C GLU A 275 -7.16 31.93 -10.33
N LYS A 276 -7.11 30.67 -10.82
CA LYS A 276 -8.05 30.12 -11.82
C LYS A 276 -8.19 30.97 -13.10
N ASN A 277 -7.17 31.75 -13.43
CA ASN A 277 -7.11 32.63 -14.60
C ASN A 277 -6.54 31.96 -15.87
N GLY A 278 -6.20 30.64 -15.78
CA GLY A 278 -5.60 29.89 -16.88
C GLY A 278 -4.11 30.14 -17.08
N VAL A 279 -3.47 30.93 -16.22
CA VAL A 279 -2.02 31.22 -16.26
C VAL A 279 -1.33 30.43 -15.15
N PRO A 280 -0.42 29.51 -15.49
CA PRO A 280 0.32 28.75 -14.46
C PRO A 280 1.31 29.68 -13.73
N TYR A 281 1.26 29.60 -12.40
CA TYR A 281 2.18 30.27 -11.49
C TYR A 281 3.04 29.24 -10.75
N VAL A 282 4.34 29.23 -11.05
CA VAL A 282 5.29 28.32 -10.40
C VAL A 282 5.87 29.00 -9.15
N ASN A 283 5.23 28.77 -8.03
CA ASN A 283 5.70 29.30 -6.75
C ASN A 283 6.89 28.49 -6.22
N MET A 284 8.11 29.00 -6.41
CA MET A 284 9.35 28.34 -5.95
C MET A 284 9.57 28.41 -4.43
N GLU A 285 8.74 29.16 -3.68
CA GLU A 285 8.74 29.18 -2.21
C GLU A 285 7.82 28.12 -1.62
N ASP A 286 6.95 27.52 -2.43
CA ASP A 286 6.08 26.41 -2.04
C ASP A 286 6.84 25.09 -2.09
N ASP A 287 6.96 24.39 -0.97
CA ASP A 287 7.74 23.14 -0.85
C ASP A 287 7.28 22.04 -1.84
N VAL A 288 5.97 21.97 -2.18
CA VAL A 288 5.44 20.96 -3.11
C VAL A 288 5.79 21.32 -4.54
N ILE A 289 5.49 22.55 -4.96
CA ILE A 289 5.77 23.02 -6.31
C ILE A 289 7.30 23.04 -6.55
N ARG A 290 8.07 23.54 -5.56
CA ARG A 290 9.54 23.56 -5.64
C ARG A 290 10.13 22.16 -5.72
N GLY A 291 9.59 21.22 -4.94
CA GLY A 291 10.03 19.81 -4.93
C GLY A 291 9.81 19.14 -6.27
N ALA A 292 8.66 19.37 -6.89
CA ALA A 292 8.30 18.80 -8.18
C ALA A 292 8.96 19.51 -9.38
N THR A 293 9.37 20.78 -9.23
CA THR A 293 9.95 21.56 -10.34
C THR A 293 11.43 21.22 -10.51
N VAL A 294 11.77 20.51 -11.57
CA VAL A 294 13.15 20.07 -11.89
C VAL A 294 13.84 20.97 -12.91
N LEU A 295 13.05 21.76 -13.64
CA LEU A 295 13.53 22.77 -14.59
C LEU A 295 12.54 23.92 -14.59
N HIS A 296 13.04 25.17 -14.43
CA HIS A 296 12.22 26.37 -14.41
C HIS A 296 12.80 27.42 -15.37
N ASN A 297 12.03 27.83 -16.37
CA ASN A 297 12.44 28.82 -17.38
C ASN A 297 13.81 28.55 -18.02
N GLY A 298 14.17 27.26 -18.19
CA GLY A 298 15.44 26.86 -18.74
C GLY A 298 16.60 26.80 -17.74
N GLU A 299 16.33 26.90 -16.45
CA GLU A 299 17.32 26.65 -15.39
C GLU A 299 17.02 25.32 -14.69
N ILE A 300 18.06 24.47 -14.52
CA ILE A 300 17.91 23.20 -13.80
C ILE A 300 17.82 23.50 -12.32
N THR A 301 16.71 23.10 -11.69
CA THR A 301 16.41 23.30 -10.29
C THR A 301 16.49 22.01 -9.45
N PHE A 302 16.90 20.92 -10.09
CA PHE A 302 17.17 19.63 -9.45
C PHE A 302 18.63 19.55 -8.96
N PRO A 303 18.93 19.00 -7.76
CA PRO A 303 17.98 18.47 -6.78
C PRO A 303 17.22 19.57 -6.01
N PRO A 304 15.99 19.28 -5.53
CA PRO A 304 15.27 20.22 -4.68
C PRO A 304 15.92 20.34 -3.30
N PRO A 305 15.75 21.47 -2.59
CA PRO A 305 16.12 21.58 -1.19
C PRO A 305 15.26 20.61 -0.35
N LYS A 306 15.75 20.25 0.84
CA LYS A 306 14.92 19.48 1.79
C LYS A 306 13.69 20.30 2.16
N PRO A 307 12.48 19.69 2.22
CA PRO A 307 11.26 20.40 2.61
C PRO A 307 11.41 21.07 3.98
N LYS A 308 10.94 22.29 4.11
CA LYS A 308 10.95 23.04 5.40
C LYS A 308 9.96 22.43 6.40
N ILE A 309 8.88 21.82 5.91
CA ILE A 309 7.88 21.12 6.71
C ILE A 309 8.37 19.69 6.89
N VAL A 310 8.74 19.33 8.09
CA VAL A 310 9.10 17.96 8.46
C VAL A 310 7.91 17.07 8.12
N ALA A 311 8.16 16.03 7.30
CA ALA A 311 7.18 14.97 7.05
C ALA A 311 6.55 14.55 8.38
N ILE A 312 5.22 14.37 8.36
CA ILE A 312 4.32 14.05 9.49
C ILE A 312 5.07 13.43 10.65
N ALA A 313 4.91 14.08 11.82
CA ALA A 313 5.54 13.74 13.07
C ALA A 313 5.85 12.22 13.15
N LYS A 314 7.13 11.88 13.33
CA LYS A 314 7.44 10.82 14.28
C LYS A 314 6.43 10.98 15.40
N HIS A 315 5.55 10.01 15.60
CA HIS A 315 5.03 9.84 16.95
C HIS A 315 6.25 9.98 17.81
N THR A 316 6.31 11.08 18.56
CA THR A 316 7.29 11.26 19.60
C THR A 316 7.01 10.11 20.57
N ASN A 317 7.69 9.01 20.31
CA ASN A 317 8.02 8.12 21.39
C ASN A 317 8.89 8.97 22.31
N GLU A 318 8.26 9.71 23.24
CA GLU A 318 8.85 9.89 24.54
C GLU A 318 9.41 8.52 24.86
N LYS A 319 10.68 8.46 25.19
CA LYS A 319 11.33 7.25 25.68
C LYS A 319 10.48 6.72 26.82
N VAL A 320 9.49 5.92 26.49
CA VAL A 320 8.83 5.04 27.43
C VAL A 320 9.96 4.13 27.87
N LYS A 321 10.36 4.26 29.13
CA LYS A 321 11.24 3.29 29.77
C LYS A 321 10.73 1.92 29.37
N GLU A 322 11.59 1.11 28.77
CA GLU A 322 11.27 -0.27 28.42
C GLU A 322 10.72 -0.94 29.69
N LYS A 323 9.42 -1.22 29.67
CA LYS A 323 8.75 -1.94 30.73
C LYS A 323 9.16 -3.40 30.59
N THR A 324 9.51 -4.00 31.69
CA THR A 324 9.82 -5.44 31.69
C THR A 324 8.61 -6.26 31.22
N PRO A 325 8.80 -7.46 30.61
CA PRO A 325 7.71 -8.33 30.21
C PRO A 325 6.66 -8.60 31.31
N GLU A 326 7.09 -8.56 32.57
CA GLU A 326 6.19 -8.68 33.74
C GLU A 326 5.33 -7.44 33.97
N GLU A 327 5.85 -6.22 33.69
CA GLU A 327 5.08 -4.96 33.81
C GLU A 327 4.04 -4.85 32.68
N ILE A 328 4.40 -5.27 31.45
CA ILE A 328 3.47 -5.32 30.32
C ILE A 328 2.33 -6.31 30.58
N SER A 329 2.66 -7.47 31.15
CA SER A 329 1.66 -8.47 31.55
C SER A 329 0.73 -7.96 32.65
N LYS A 330 1.24 -7.26 33.64
CA LYS A 330 0.43 -6.67 34.71
C LYS A 330 -0.46 -5.55 34.21
N GLU A 331 0.02 -4.67 33.32
CA GLU A 331 -0.80 -3.61 32.72
C GLU A 331 -1.91 -4.16 31.80
N LYS A 332 -1.64 -5.21 31.01
CA LYS A 332 -2.67 -5.89 30.24
C LYS A 332 -3.76 -6.46 31.14
N ILE A 333 -3.38 -7.13 32.22
CA ILE A 333 -4.33 -7.70 33.19
C ILE A 333 -5.13 -6.59 33.92
N GLU A 334 -4.50 -5.47 34.25
CA GLU A 334 -5.21 -4.33 34.85
C GLU A 334 -6.12 -3.60 33.85
N ALA A 335 -5.70 -3.45 32.59
CA ALA A 335 -6.53 -2.88 31.53
C ALA A 335 -7.75 -3.75 31.24
N GLU A 336 -7.58 -5.08 31.16
CA GLU A 336 -8.68 -6.05 31.03
C GLU A 336 -9.63 -6.01 32.23
N LYS A 337 -9.11 -5.95 33.46
CA LYS A 337 -9.92 -5.80 34.68
C LYS A 337 -10.68 -4.47 34.72
N LYS A 338 -10.06 -3.38 34.26
CA LYS A 338 -10.71 -2.05 34.21
C LYS A 338 -11.80 -2.03 33.12
N SER A 339 -11.54 -2.61 31.95
CA SER A 339 -12.51 -2.79 30.88
C SER A 339 -13.68 -3.67 31.33
N GLY A 340 -13.37 -4.81 31.95
CA GLY A 340 -14.40 -5.72 32.47
C GLY A 340 -15.27 -5.07 33.58
N ARG A 341 -14.68 -4.25 34.46
CA ARG A 341 -15.45 -3.49 35.46
C ARG A 341 -16.37 -2.46 34.82
N LEU A 342 -15.88 -1.71 33.81
CA LEU A 342 -16.70 -0.75 33.09
C LEU A 342 -17.86 -1.42 32.37
N GLN A 343 -17.62 -2.56 31.71
CA GLN A 343 -18.66 -3.37 31.06
C GLN A 343 -19.70 -3.89 32.08
N ALA A 344 -19.24 -4.38 33.23
CA ALA A 344 -20.17 -4.84 34.29
C ALA A 344 -21.04 -3.71 34.83
N VAL A 345 -20.48 -2.52 35.05
CA VAL A 345 -21.23 -1.34 35.49
C VAL A 345 -22.28 -0.93 34.44
N LEU A 346 -21.91 -0.90 33.15
CA LEU A 346 -22.82 -0.58 32.06
C LEU A 346 -23.95 -1.59 31.96
N LEU A 347 -23.67 -2.90 32.15
CA LEU A 347 -24.69 -3.94 32.17
C LEU A 347 -25.65 -3.80 33.37
N ILE A 348 -25.13 -3.47 34.54
CA ILE A 348 -25.98 -3.24 35.73
C ILE A 348 -26.86 -2.00 35.52
N ILE A 349 -26.33 -0.91 34.99
CA ILE A 349 -27.12 0.29 34.67
C ILE A 349 -28.19 -0.04 33.64
N GLY A 350 -27.85 -0.77 32.57
CA GLY A 350 -28.79 -1.20 31.55
C GLY A 350 -29.90 -2.08 32.13
N ALA A 351 -29.58 -3.04 33.00
CA ALA A 351 -30.54 -3.90 33.67
C ALA A 351 -31.47 -3.12 34.60
N CYS A 352 -30.95 -2.21 35.40
CA CYS A 352 -31.73 -1.33 36.27
C CYS A 352 -32.68 -0.43 35.48
N LEU A 353 -32.18 0.13 34.35
CA LEU A 353 -33.04 0.96 33.47
C LEU A 353 -34.15 0.16 32.83
N THR A 354 -33.84 -1.04 32.35
CA THR A 354 -34.85 -1.96 31.76
C THR A 354 -35.87 -2.38 32.78
N TRP A 355 -35.44 -2.69 34.01
CA TRP A 355 -36.35 -3.02 35.12
C TRP A 355 -37.24 -1.84 35.50
N TYR A 356 -36.68 -0.61 35.59
CA TYR A 356 -37.44 0.61 35.88
C TYR A 356 -38.51 0.87 34.81
N ILE A 357 -38.13 0.79 33.52
CA ILE A 357 -39.06 0.93 32.40
C ILE A 357 -40.17 -0.13 32.47
N GLY A 358 -39.82 -1.39 32.78
CA GLY A 358 -40.77 -2.49 32.92
C GLY A 358 -41.82 -2.30 34.02
N MET A 359 -41.48 -1.55 35.08
CA MET A 359 -42.41 -1.24 36.17
C MET A 359 -43.43 -0.15 35.83
N TYR A 360 -43.08 0.81 34.99
CA TYR A 360 -43.88 2.01 34.76
C TYR A 360 -44.42 2.16 33.35
N ALA A 361 -43.94 1.36 32.38
CA ALA A 361 -44.37 1.47 31.00
C ALA A 361 -45.65 0.66 30.70
N PRO A 362 -46.52 1.13 29.79
CA PRO A 362 -47.66 0.40 29.31
C PRO A 362 -47.29 -0.95 28.67
N ALA A 363 -48.15 -1.95 28.75
CA ALA A 363 -47.89 -3.27 28.21
C ALA A 363 -47.60 -3.28 26.69
N GLU A 364 -48.26 -2.44 25.91
CA GLU A 364 -48.04 -2.27 24.48
C GLU A 364 -46.64 -1.73 24.19
N PHE A 365 -46.16 -0.76 24.97
CA PHE A 365 -44.79 -0.22 24.85
C PHE A 365 -43.79 -1.32 25.16
N MET A 366 -44.00 -2.12 26.19
CA MET A 366 -43.06 -3.19 26.56
C MET A 366 -42.91 -4.25 25.47
N GLN A 367 -44.00 -4.60 24.75
CA GLN A 367 -43.89 -5.53 23.62
C GLN A 367 -42.98 -4.98 22.52
N HIS A 368 -43.15 -3.73 22.12
CA HIS A 368 -42.31 -3.08 21.12
C HIS A 368 -40.88 -2.87 21.62
N PHE A 369 -40.70 -2.54 22.88
CA PHE A 369 -39.37 -2.31 23.49
C PHE A 369 -38.53 -3.61 23.55
N ILE A 370 -39.16 -4.75 23.90
CA ILE A 370 -38.49 -6.05 23.90
C ILE A 370 -38.04 -6.43 22.47
N VAL A 371 -38.91 -6.24 21.48
CA VAL A 371 -38.57 -6.50 20.08
C VAL A 371 -37.45 -5.62 19.62
N PHE A 372 -37.47 -4.34 20.01
CA PHE A 372 -36.40 -3.39 19.68
C PHE A 372 -35.04 -3.82 20.26
N ILE A 373 -34.99 -4.15 21.58
CA ILE A 373 -33.74 -4.59 22.22
C ILE A 373 -33.25 -5.89 21.59
N LEU A 374 -34.11 -6.85 21.32
CA LEU A 374 -33.75 -8.11 20.70
C LEU A 374 -33.19 -7.88 19.28
N SER A 375 -33.83 -7.00 18.51
CA SER A 375 -33.39 -6.64 17.17
C SER A 375 -32.02 -5.96 17.19
N CYS A 376 -31.76 -5.05 18.14
CA CYS A 376 -30.44 -4.42 18.33
C CYS A 376 -29.37 -5.45 18.68
N PHE A 377 -29.70 -6.41 19.58
CA PHE A 377 -28.75 -7.45 19.98
C PHE A 377 -28.42 -8.41 18.83
N VAL A 378 -29.43 -8.86 18.08
CA VAL A 378 -29.26 -9.73 16.91
C VAL A 378 -28.48 -8.96 15.82
N GLY A 379 -28.84 -7.70 15.56
CA GLY A 379 -28.14 -6.85 14.59
C GLY A 379 -26.66 -6.65 14.93
N TYR A 380 -26.37 -6.41 16.20
CA TYR A 380 -24.97 -6.29 16.67
C TYR A 380 -24.21 -7.61 16.45
N GLN A 381 -24.76 -8.75 16.84
CA GLN A 381 -24.14 -10.06 16.66
C GLN A 381 -23.90 -10.39 15.18
N VAL A 382 -24.85 -10.06 14.31
CA VAL A 382 -24.72 -10.28 12.87
C VAL A 382 -23.58 -9.41 12.32
N ILE A 383 -23.57 -8.12 12.63
CA ILE A 383 -22.55 -7.20 12.09
C ILE A 383 -21.16 -7.56 12.59
N TRP A 384 -21.03 -7.93 13.88
CA TRP A 384 -19.73 -8.28 14.48
C TRP A 384 -19.09 -9.52 13.86
N ASN A 385 -19.90 -10.47 13.41
CA ASN A 385 -19.45 -11.72 12.82
C ASN A 385 -19.35 -11.70 11.27
N VAL A 386 -19.71 -10.58 10.63
CA VAL A 386 -19.61 -10.43 9.18
C VAL A 386 -18.22 -9.93 8.80
N ALA A 387 -17.62 -10.54 7.77
CA ALA A 387 -16.34 -10.10 7.24
C ALA A 387 -16.37 -8.63 6.80
N HIS A 388 -15.32 -7.87 7.09
CA HIS A 388 -15.21 -6.42 6.79
C HIS A 388 -15.54 -6.07 5.34
N SER A 389 -15.21 -6.95 4.39
CA SER A 389 -15.52 -6.80 2.97
C SER A 389 -17.01 -6.75 2.63
N LEU A 390 -17.86 -7.28 3.53
CA LEU A 390 -19.32 -7.32 3.37
C LEU A 390 -20.04 -6.19 4.11
N HIS A 391 -19.35 -5.41 4.94
CA HIS A 391 -19.98 -4.32 5.70
C HIS A 391 -20.58 -3.25 4.78
N THR A 392 -19.87 -2.82 3.73
CA THR A 392 -20.37 -1.79 2.80
C THR A 392 -21.59 -2.24 2.00
N PRO A 393 -21.61 -3.44 1.37
CA PRO A 393 -22.81 -3.96 0.74
C PRO A 393 -23.99 -4.14 1.71
N LEU A 394 -23.73 -4.63 2.93
CA LEU A 394 -24.77 -4.84 3.95
C LEU A 394 -25.38 -3.51 4.37
N MET A 395 -24.57 -2.46 4.62
CA MET A 395 -25.06 -1.12 4.95
C MET A 395 -25.90 -0.52 3.82
N ALA A 396 -25.50 -0.71 2.56
CA ALA A 396 -26.26 -0.22 1.42
C ALA A 396 -27.66 -0.87 1.34
N VAL A 397 -27.73 -2.19 1.55
CA VAL A 397 -29.01 -2.93 1.54
C VAL A 397 -29.89 -2.55 2.74
N THR A 398 -29.32 -2.46 3.95
CA THR A 398 -30.09 -2.08 5.15
C THR A 398 -30.61 -0.66 5.06
N ASN A 399 -29.85 0.29 4.52
CA ASN A 399 -30.29 1.66 4.29
C ASN A 399 -31.42 1.73 3.25
N ALA A 400 -31.34 0.94 2.18
CA ALA A 400 -32.41 0.86 1.18
C ALA A 400 -33.72 0.30 1.78
N ILE A 401 -33.64 -0.76 2.58
CA ILE A 401 -34.82 -1.35 3.26
C ILE A 401 -35.40 -0.35 4.26
N SER A 402 -34.56 0.32 5.06
CA SER A 402 -35.05 1.32 6.05
C SER A 402 -35.74 2.49 5.37
N SER A 403 -35.25 2.92 4.20
CA SER A 403 -35.87 4.01 3.42
C SER A 403 -37.26 3.63 2.87
N ILE A 404 -37.47 2.35 2.54
CA ILE A 404 -38.77 1.84 2.06
C ILE A 404 -39.79 1.71 3.20
N ILE A 405 -39.36 1.42 4.44
CA ILE A 405 -40.26 1.28 5.59
C ILE A 405 -40.76 2.64 6.12
N ILE A 406 -40.04 3.72 5.86
CA ILE A 406 -40.35 5.09 6.31
C ILE A 406 -41.31 5.81 5.32
N LEU A 407 -41.43 5.33 4.09
CA LEU A 407 -42.42 5.76 3.10
C LEU A 407 -43.73 5.01 3.25
#